data_9153172f8355daeaef1486f69724f25e
#
_entry.id   9153172f8355daeaef1486f69724f25e
#
_cell.length_a   1.000
_cell.length_b   1.000
_cell.length_c   1.000
_cell.angle_alpha   90.00
_cell.angle_beta   90.00
_cell.angle_gamma   90.00
#
_symmetry.space_group_name_H-M   'P 1'
#
loop_
_entity.id
_entity.type
_entity.pdbx_description
1 polymer ?
#
loop_
_entity_poly.entity_id
_entity_poly.type
_entity_poly.pdbx_seq_one_letter_code
_entity_poly.pdbx_strand_id
1 'polypeptide(L)'
;MATVAERIELLHNNLAHVEAMGGEKKVEKQHAKGKLTARERLALLFDEGSFVEVNALVKSRCYNFGQEKKDLPGEGVVTGYGTVDGRLVFAVAQDFTVEGGSLGEMHAAKIVHVNELALKVGAPCVGLNDSGGARIQEAVDALSGYGKIFWCNTIASGVIPQISAIMGPSAGGAVYSPALTDFIYMVKGTSQMFLTGPAVVESVTGEKITAEALGGAMTHNRTSGVAQFAAENDEDCIKQIRYLLSFLPSNNMEDAPIVETGDDPTRTDASLDTIMPENSNAPYDMYDVIKSIVDNGEYYDVAKEWAKNIITCFCRMDGQTVGIIANQPNFMAGCLDYNASDKGARFIRFCDCFNIPVLNIVDVPGFLPGKQQEYAGVIRHGAKMLFAYCEATVPKITLILRKAYGGSYIAMCSREQGADQVFAWPTAEIAVMGPAGAANIIFKKDPQKEQRTQEYVDEFATPYKAAERGYVDAVIDPRNSRPVVINALKMLASKHEVHPAKKHGNIPL
;
A
#
# COMPACT_ATOMS: atom_id res chain seq x y z
N MET A 1 -9.15 56.62 -5.54
CA MET A 1 -8.69 55.23 -5.88
C MET A 1 -7.70 54.83 -4.82
N ALA A 2 -7.73 53.56 -4.33
CA ALA A 2 -6.76 53.09 -3.36
C ALA A 2 -5.34 53.12 -3.94
N THR A 3 -4.38 53.55 -3.14
CA THR A 3 -2.96 53.57 -3.48
C THR A 3 -2.38 52.17 -3.64
N VAL A 4 -1.19 52.01 -4.21
CA VAL A 4 -0.50 50.70 -4.32
C VAL A 4 -0.24 50.11 -2.91
N ALA A 5 0.20 50.98 -1.97
CA ALA A 5 0.44 50.55 -0.58
C ALA A 5 -0.83 49.97 0.10
N GLU A 6 -1.96 50.65 -0.03
CA GLU A 6 -3.24 50.18 0.52
C GLU A 6 -3.69 48.88 -0.12
N ARG A 7 -3.40 48.64 -1.39
CA ARG A 7 -3.70 47.36 -2.07
C ARG A 7 -2.80 46.21 -1.60
N ILE A 8 -1.50 46.49 -1.33
CA ILE A 8 -0.57 45.52 -0.77
C ILE A 8 -0.98 45.20 0.68
N GLU A 9 -1.36 46.17 1.48
CA GLU A 9 -1.85 45.96 2.83
C GLU A 9 -3.13 45.10 2.84
N LEU A 10 -4.05 45.36 1.91
CA LEU A 10 -5.24 44.54 1.74
C LEU A 10 -4.90 43.08 1.40
N LEU A 11 -3.92 42.84 0.55
CA LEU A 11 -3.41 41.50 0.23
C LEU A 11 -2.91 40.81 1.50
N HIS A 12 -2.04 41.46 2.27
CA HIS A 12 -1.47 40.91 3.49
C HIS A 12 -2.57 40.59 4.52
N ASN A 13 -3.57 41.47 4.69
CA ASN A 13 -4.70 41.26 5.58
C ASN A 13 -5.55 40.05 5.15
N ASN A 14 -5.81 39.89 3.84
CA ASN A 14 -6.55 38.73 3.33
C ASN A 14 -5.79 37.41 3.52
N LEU A 15 -4.47 37.40 3.29
CA LEU A 15 -3.65 36.21 3.52
C LEU A 15 -3.58 35.85 5.00
N ALA A 16 -3.32 36.83 5.89
CA ALA A 16 -3.32 36.63 7.35
C ALA A 16 -4.68 36.08 7.85
N HIS A 17 -5.78 36.55 7.26
CA HIS A 17 -7.12 36.04 7.59
C HIS A 17 -7.28 34.57 7.21
N VAL A 18 -6.83 34.15 6.04
CA VAL A 18 -6.87 32.75 5.61
C VAL A 18 -5.93 31.89 6.47
N GLU A 19 -4.75 32.40 6.82
CA GLU A 19 -3.77 31.73 7.67
C GLU A 19 -4.30 31.49 9.10
N ALA A 20 -5.16 32.38 9.62
CA ALA A 20 -5.80 32.21 10.93
C ALA A 20 -6.81 31.03 10.98
N MET A 21 -7.11 30.41 9.84
CA MET A 21 -8.03 29.25 9.76
C MET A 21 -9.39 29.54 10.43
N GLY A 22 -9.91 28.61 11.25
CA GLY A 22 -11.14 28.79 12.00
C GLY A 22 -11.04 29.69 13.24
N GLY A 23 -9.83 30.26 13.48
CA GLY A 23 -9.49 31.12 14.62
C GLY A 23 -9.06 30.36 15.86
N GLU A 24 -8.37 31.06 16.76
CA GLU A 24 -7.65 30.53 17.93
C GLU A 24 -8.47 29.52 18.75
N LYS A 25 -9.71 29.83 19.09
CA LYS A 25 -10.57 28.94 19.89
C LYS A 25 -10.85 27.59 19.23
N LYS A 26 -10.94 27.53 17.89
CA LYS A 26 -11.18 26.26 17.18
C LYS A 26 -9.86 25.50 17.00
N VAL A 27 -8.75 26.20 16.84
CA VAL A 27 -7.40 25.62 16.83
C VAL A 27 -7.11 24.96 18.19
N GLU A 28 -7.35 25.66 19.30
CA GLU A 28 -7.21 25.08 20.64
C GLU A 28 -8.06 23.80 20.84
N LYS A 29 -9.30 23.78 20.33
CA LYS A 29 -10.15 22.60 20.37
C LYS A 29 -9.60 21.43 19.52
N GLN A 30 -8.91 21.73 18.43
CA GLN A 30 -8.24 20.73 17.58
C GLN A 30 -7.08 20.10 18.36
N HIS A 31 -6.23 20.94 18.96
CA HIS A 31 -5.09 20.50 19.78
C HIS A 31 -5.55 19.73 21.04
N ALA A 32 -6.61 20.15 21.70
CA ALA A 32 -7.18 19.46 22.86
C ALA A 32 -7.64 18.02 22.54
N LYS A 33 -7.85 17.68 21.27
CA LYS A 33 -8.15 16.33 20.80
C LYS A 33 -6.91 15.52 20.40
N GLY A 34 -5.71 16.07 20.61
CA GLY A 34 -4.45 15.44 20.18
C GLY A 34 -4.22 15.49 18.67
N LYS A 35 -4.80 16.48 17.97
CA LYS A 35 -4.72 16.62 16.52
C LYS A 35 -4.01 17.92 16.14
N LEU A 36 -3.18 17.88 15.13
CA LEU A 36 -2.60 19.07 14.50
C LEU A 36 -3.61 19.76 13.57
N THR A 37 -3.36 21.02 13.27
CA THR A 37 -4.07 21.76 12.22
C THR A 37 -3.59 21.37 10.83
N ALA A 38 -4.36 21.70 9.78
CA ALA A 38 -3.97 21.47 8.40
C ALA A 38 -2.61 22.08 8.05
N ARG A 39 -2.34 23.31 8.51
CA ARG A 39 -1.09 24.04 8.25
C ARG A 39 0.10 23.43 8.99
N GLU A 40 -0.06 23.00 10.23
CA GLU A 40 0.98 22.30 11.00
C GLU A 40 1.34 20.95 10.35
N ARG A 41 0.34 20.20 9.88
CA ARG A 41 0.55 18.95 9.14
C ARG A 41 1.34 19.17 7.85
N LEU A 42 1.03 20.22 7.08
CA LEU A 42 1.78 20.58 5.87
C LEU A 42 3.20 21.04 6.18
N ALA A 43 3.40 21.80 7.27
CA ALA A 43 4.74 22.21 7.70
C ALA A 43 5.64 21.03 8.10
N LEU A 44 5.05 19.92 8.61
CA LEU A 44 5.78 18.68 8.88
C LEU A 44 6.03 17.84 7.62
N LEU A 45 5.12 17.89 6.65
CA LEU A 45 5.22 17.12 5.43
C LEU A 45 6.32 17.65 4.51
N PHE A 46 6.38 18.97 4.32
CA PHE A 46 7.28 19.60 3.37
C PHE A 46 8.61 20.01 4.00
N ASP A 47 9.63 20.11 3.19
CA ASP A 47 10.91 20.69 3.57
C ASP A 47 10.73 22.16 3.94
N GLU A 48 11.49 22.63 4.92
CA GLU A 48 11.37 23.99 5.45
C GLU A 48 11.41 25.05 4.36
N GLY A 49 10.42 25.93 4.34
CA GLY A 49 10.31 27.05 3.39
C GLY A 49 9.95 26.65 1.95
N SER A 50 9.72 25.37 1.65
CA SER A 50 9.42 24.91 0.28
C SER A 50 7.93 24.97 -0.08
N PHE A 51 7.03 25.05 0.88
CA PHE A 51 5.59 25.00 0.63
C PHE A 51 5.07 26.26 -0.06
N VAL A 52 4.34 26.07 -1.15
CA VAL A 52 3.65 27.10 -1.91
C VAL A 52 2.15 26.80 -1.92
N GLU A 53 1.37 27.64 -1.26
CA GLU A 53 -0.09 27.49 -1.23
C GLU A 53 -0.72 27.92 -2.56
N VAL A 54 -1.65 27.12 -3.06
CA VAL A 54 -2.42 27.37 -4.30
C VAL A 54 -3.88 27.63 -3.93
N ASN A 55 -4.50 28.65 -4.54
CA ASN A 55 -5.91 29.01 -4.33
C ASN A 55 -6.26 29.41 -2.88
N ALA A 56 -5.34 30.02 -2.13
CA ALA A 56 -5.54 30.44 -0.75
C ALA A 56 -6.81 31.31 -0.55
N LEU A 57 -7.06 32.24 -1.48
CA LEU A 57 -8.14 33.24 -1.39
C LEU A 57 -9.50 32.76 -1.95
N VAL A 58 -9.63 31.47 -2.29
CA VAL A 58 -10.90 30.92 -2.79
C VAL A 58 -11.96 30.97 -1.69
N LYS A 59 -13.19 31.37 -2.06
CA LYS A 59 -14.35 31.50 -1.17
C LYS A 59 -15.52 30.68 -1.67
N SER A 60 -16.43 30.32 -0.76
CA SER A 60 -17.72 29.71 -1.07
C SER A 60 -18.55 30.57 -2.03
N ARG A 61 -19.32 29.88 -2.86
CA ARG A 61 -20.37 30.49 -3.71
C ARG A 61 -21.78 30.11 -3.24
N CYS A 62 -21.89 29.44 -2.10
CA CYS A 62 -23.18 28.99 -1.58
C CYS A 62 -23.90 30.15 -0.88
N TYR A 63 -25.13 30.41 -1.29
CA TYR A 63 -26.02 31.43 -0.70
C TYR A 63 -27.19 30.81 0.06
N ASN A 64 -27.26 29.47 0.15
CA ASN A 64 -28.37 28.76 0.77
C ASN A 64 -28.21 28.67 2.29
N PHE A 65 -29.32 28.71 3.00
CA PHE A 65 -29.40 28.43 4.44
C PHE A 65 -28.41 29.24 5.30
N GLY A 66 -28.13 30.50 4.92
CA GLY A 66 -27.27 31.41 5.66
C GLY A 66 -25.76 31.16 5.47
N GLN A 67 -25.37 30.36 4.48
CA GLN A 67 -23.95 30.13 4.18
C GLN A 67 -23.23 31.40 3.71
N GLU A 68 -23.95 32.30 3.05
CA GLU A 68 -23.44 33.63 2.64
C GLU A 68 -22.96 34.51 3.81
N LYS A 69 -23.41 34.20 5.03
CA LYS A 69 -23.02 34.93 6.27
C LYS A 69 -21.85 34.27 7.00
N LYS A 70 -21.48 33.05 6.59
CA LYS A 70 -20.37 32.34 7.22
C LYS A 70 -19.05 32.79 6.63
N ASP A 71 -18.10 32.97 7.50
CA ASP A 71 -16.70 33.16 7.12
C ASP A 71 -16.03 31.79 7.07
N LEU A 72 -15.59 31.40 5.88
CA LEU A 72 -14.98 30.11 5.59
C LEU A 72 -13.60 30.33 4.95
N PRO A 73 -12.57 30.71 5.74
CA PRO A 73 -11.23 30.98 5.22
C PRO A 73 -10.69 29.82 4.41
N GLY A 74 -10.22 30.10 3.18
CA GLY A 74 -9.67 29.10 2.28
C GLY A 74 -10.59 27.92 1.95
N GLU A 75 -11.92 28.05 2.22
CA GLU A 75 -12.93 26.99 1.99
C GLU A 75 -12.70 25.73 2.84
N GLY A 76 -11.98 25.82 3.95
CA GLY A 76 -11.71 24.69 4.84
C GLY A 76 -10.76 23.64 4.26
N VAL A 77 -9.93 24.01 3.30
CA VAL A 77 -8.87 23.15 2.77
C VAL A 77 -7.65 23.97 2.34
N VAL A 78 -6.47 23.54 2.75
CA VAL A 78 -5.18 24.10 2.33
C VAL A 78 -4.63 23.21 1.23
N THR A 79 -4.30 23.79 0.08
CA THR A 79 -3.86 23.07 -1.11
C THR A 79 -2.60 23.69 -1.67
N GLY A 80 -1.64 22.89 -2.14
CA GLY A 80 -0.41 23.41 -2.69
C GLY A 80 0.61 22.34 -3.01
N TYR A 81 1.86 22.78 -3.13
CA TYR A 81 2.99 21.90 -3.42
C TYR A 81 4.25 22.39 -2.68
N GLY A 82 5.22 21.53 -2.57
CA GLY A 82 6.51 21.78 -1.98
C GLY A 82 7.45 20.64 -2.26
N THR A 83 8.56 20.56 -1.55
CA THR A 83 9.48 19.43 -1.67
C THR A 83 9.42 18.54 -0.43
N VAL A 84 9.64 17.25 -0.64
CA VAL A 84 9.89 16.24 0.39
C VAL A 84 11.22 15.59 0.06
N ASP A 85 12.21 15.80 0.91
CA ASP A 85 13.60 15.38 0.67
C ASP A 85 14.10 15.83 -0.72
N GLY A 86 13.81 17.11 -1.07
CA GLY A 86 14.19 17.76 -2.31
C GLY A 86 13.34 17.41 -3.53
N ARG A 87 12.39 16.48 -3.45
CA ARG A 87 11.51 16.06 -4.57
C ARG A 87 10.15 16.72 -4.49
N LEU A 88 9.62 17.15 -5.66
CA LEU A 88 8.32 17.79 -5.76
C LEU A 88 7.19 16.85 -5.32
N VAL A 89 6.32 17.33 -4.43
CA VAL A 89 5.13 16.64 -3.96
C VAL A 89 3.98 17.65 -3.88
N PHE A 90 2.79 17.24 -4.27
CA PHE A 90 1.56 18.02 -4.07
C PHE A 90 0.82 17.53 -2.84
N ALA A 91 0.11 18.42 -2.16
CA ALA A 91 -0.70 18.06 -1.02
C ALA A 91 -2.00 18.84 -0.94
N VAL A 92 -3.00 18.17 -0.36
CA VAL A 92 -4.27 18.76 0.05
C VAL A 92 -4.49 18.43 1.52
N ALA A 93 -4.78 19.42 2.37
CA ALA A 93 -5.00 19.23 3.80
C ALA A 93 -6.34 19.85 4.21
N GLN A 94 -7.28 19.02 4.61
CA GLN A 94 -8.58 19.49 5.08
C GLN A 94 -8.46 20.11 6.46
N ASP A 95 -9.04 21.30 6.62
CA ASP A 95 -9.00 22.07 7.85
C ASP A 95 -10.30 21.87 8.66
N PHE A 96 -10.25 21.01 9.65
CA PHE A 96 -11.38 20.73 10.51
C PHE A 96 -11.84 21.94 11.34
N THR A 97 -10.97 22.95 11.50
CA THR A 97 -11.33 24.18 12.24
C THR A 97 -12.30 25.07 11.45
N VAL A 98 -12.39 24.89 10.13
CA VAL A 98 -13.29 25.62 9.23
C VAL A 98 -14.44 24.69 8.80
N GLU A 99 -15.63 24.90 9.33
CA GLU A 99 -16.86 24.13 9.06
C GLU A 99 -16.67 22.59 9.13
N GLY A 100 -15.81 22.12 10.06
CA GLY A 100 -15.48 20.71 10.22
C GLY A 100 -14.79 20.08 9.01
N GLY A 101 -14.08 20.84 8.20
CA GLY A 101 -13.44 20.36 6.99
C GLY A 101 -14.42 19.81 5.95
N SER A 102 -15.70 20.19 6.03
CA SER A 102 -16.75 19.67 5.15
C SER A 102 -16.55 20.13 3.70
N LEU A 103 -16.77 19.20 2.77
CA LEU A 103 -16.55 19.43 1.36
C LEU A 103 -17.74 20.11 0.70
N GLY A 104 -17.54 21.32 0.23
CA GLY A 104 -18.44 22.05 -0.67
C GLY A 104 -17.88 22.13 -2.10
N GLU A 105 -18.58 22.84 -2.99
CA GLU A 105 -18.19 23.01 -4.40
C GLU A 105 -16.77 23.56 -4.53
N MET A 106 -16.48 24.68 -3.87
CA MET A 106 -15.20 25.37 -4.03
C MET A 106 -14.06 24.68 -3.24
N HIS A 107 -14.37 24.01 -2.14
CA HIS A 107 -13.46 23.10 -1.47
C HIS A 107 -12.99 21.99 -2.41
N ALA A 108 -13.93 21.32 -3.08
CA ALA A 108 -13.61 20.30 -4.07
C ALA A 108 -12.84 20.86 -5.27
N ALA A 109 -13.20 22.05 -5.77
CA ALA A 109 -12.52 22.68 -6.88
C ALA A 109 -11.03 22.94 -6.60
N LYS A 110 -10.68 23.32 -5.37
CA LYS A 110 -9.27 23.46 -4.94
C LYS A 110 -8.54 22.12 -4.98
N ILE A 111 -9.14 21.06 -4.45
CA ILE A 111 -8.56 19.70 -4.45
C ILE A 111 -8.35 19.21 -5.88
N VAL A 112 -9.38 19.32 -6.73
CA VAL A 112 -9.32 18.91 -8.14
C VAL A 112 -8.19 19.65 -8.87
N HIS A 113 -8.09 20.97 -8.67
CA HIS A 113 -7.06 21.76 -9.32
C HIS A 113 -5.63 21.31 -8.98
N VAL A 114 -5.36 21.03 -7.71
CA VAL A 114 -4.05 20.54 -7.26
C VAL A 114 -3.76 19.13 -7.77
N ASN A 115 -4.75 18.23 -7.76
CA ASN A 115 -4.61 16.89 -8.34
C ASN A 115 -4.32 16.93 -9.85
N GLU A 116 -4.98 17.83 -10.59
CA GLU A 116 -4.71 18.05 -12.02
C GLU A 116 -3.30 18.59 -12.27
N LEU A 117 -2.81 19.50 -11.41
CA LEU A 117 -1.43 20.01 -11.50
C LEU A 117 -0.43 18.89 -11.23
N ALA A 118 -0.64 18.09 -10.16
CA ALA A 118 0.22 16.96 -9.83
C ALA A 118 0.32 15.97 -11.00
N LEU A 119 -0.81 15.64 -11.61
CA LEU A 119 -0.87 14.76 -12.78
C LEU A 119 -0.16 15.35 -14.00
N LYS A 120 -0.30 16.65 -14.26
CA LYS A 120 0.35 17.34 -15.40
C LYS A 120 1.87 17.37 -15.31
N VAL A 121 2.41 17.44 -14.10
CA VAL A 121 3.87 17.51 -13.89
C VAL A 121 4.46 16.15 -13.51
N GLY A 122 3.64 15.14 -13.27
CA GLY A 122 4.10 13.82 -12.88
C GLY A 122 4.71 13.78 -11.47
N ALA A 123 4.01 14.30 -10.45
CA ALA A 123 4.47 14.32 -9.07
C ALA A 123 3.48 13.65 -8.12
N PRO A 124 3.94 13.01 -7.03
CA PRO A 124 3.07 12.40 -6.03
C PRO A 124 2.07 13.39 -5.42
N CYS A 125 0.89 12.89 -5.03
CA CYS A 125 -0.11 13.68 -4.32
C CYS A 125 -0.47 13.05 -2.97
N VAL A 126 -0.42 13.88 -1.90
CA VAL A 126 -0.73 13.47 -0.52
C VAL A 126 -1.99 14.17 -0.04
N GLY A 127 -3.02 13.40 0.33
CA GLY A 127 -4.24 13.88 0.96
C GLY A 127 -4.18 13.72 2.49
N LEU A 128 -4.25 14.82 3.23
CA LEU A 128 -4.35 14.84 4.70
C LEU A 128 -5.81 15.11 5.05
N ASN A 129 -6.57 14.03 5.30
CA ASN A 129 -8.02 14.04 5.37
C ASN A 129 -8.51 14.18 6.81
N ASP A 130 -9.31 15.21 7.05
CA ASP A 130 -9.94 15.52 8.34
C ASP A 130 -11.27 16.26 8.09
N SER A 131 -12.35 15.49 7.84
CA SER A 131 -13.59 16.04 7.29
C SER A 131 -14.84 15.40 7.84
N GLY A 132 -15.83 16.21 8.12
CA GLY A 132 -17.19 15.77 8.44
C GLY A 132 -18.00 15.24 7.24
N GLY A 133 -17.43 15.18 6.04
CA GLY A 133 -18.09 14.71 4.83
C GLY A 133 -18.64 15.84 3.95
N ALA A 134 -19.70 15.56 3.18
CA ALA A 134 -20.32 16.54 2.29
C ALA A 134 -20.98 17.68 3.07
N ARG A 135 -20.81 18.92 2.62
CA ARG A 135 -21.51 20.09 3.14
C ARG A 135 -22.97 20.04 2.71
N ILE A 136 -23.87 19.71 3.62
CA ILE A 136 -25.28 19.41 3.36
C ILE A 136 -26.01 20.62 2.72
N GLN A 137 -25.63 21.83 3.10
CA GLN A 137 -26.20 23.07 2.59
C GLN A 137 -25.94 23.32 1.09
N GLU A 138 -24.94 22.67 0.53
CA GLU A 138 -24.60 22.73 -0.89
C GLU A 138 -25.18 21.57 -1.70
N ALA A 139 -25.87 20.64 -1.03
CA ALA A 139 -26.62 19.55 -1.66
C ALA A 139 -25.85 18.83 -2.79
N VAL A 140 -26.38 18.84 -4.02
CA VAL A 140 -25.81 18.13 -5.17
C VAL A 140 -24.47 18.73 -5.62
N ASP A 141 -24.17 19.99 -5.34
CA ASP A 141 -22.90 20.61 -5.70
C ASP A 141 -21.73 19.98 -4.91
N ALA A 142 -21.94 19.67 -3.61
CA ALA A 142 -20.98 18.91 -2.83
C ALA A 142 -20.78 17.47 -3.39
N LEU A 143 -21.86 16.80 -3.81
CA LEU A 143 -21.76 15.47 -4.42
C LEU A 143 -21.03 15.51 -5.77
N SER A 144 -21.30 16.53 -6.59
CA SER A 144 -20.58 16.77 -7.85
C SER A 144 -19.08 16.98 -7.59
N GLY A 145 -18.75 17.70 -6.50
CA GLY A 145 -17.38 17.88 -6.05
C GLY A 145 -16.67 16.56 -5.76
N TYR A 146 -17.28 15.67 -4.99
CA TYR A 146 -16.75 14.32 -4.76
C TYR A 146 -16.57 13.53 -6.05
N GLY A 147 -17.58 13.57 -6.95
CA GLY A 147 -17.50 12.90 -8.25
C GLY A 147 -16.28 13.32 -9.07
N LYS A 148 -15.96 14.63 -9.08
CA LYS A 148 -14.76 15.15 -9.76
C LYS A 148 -13.46 14.68 -9.10
N ILE A 149 -13.41 14.62 -7.76
CA ILE A 149 -12.25 14.09 -7.03
C ILE A 149 -12.04 12.61 -7.36
N PHE A 150 -13.10 11.79 -7.34
CA PHE A 150 -13.02 10.36 -7.72
C PHE A 150 -12.53 10.16 -9.15
N TRP A 151 -12.99 11.01 -10.07
CA TRP A 151 -12.48 11.02 -11.44
C TRP A 151 -10.96 11.29 -11.47
N CYS A 152 -10.49 12.34 -10.78
CA CYS A 152 -9.05 12.64 -10.70
C CYS A 152 -8.24 11.49 -10.12
N ASN A 153 -8.69 10.89 -8.99
CA ASN A 153 -8.01 9.75 -8.39
C ASN A 153 -7.90 8.57 -9.38
N THR A 154 -8.97 8.29 -10.12
CA THR A 154 -9.00 7.17 -11.09
C THR A 154 -8.07 7.43 -12.27
N ILE A 155 -8.05 8.64 -12.83
CA ILE A 155 -7.17 8.99 -13.96
C ILE A 155 -5.70 9.04 -13.53
N ALA A 156 -5.40 9.43 -12.29
CA ALA A 156 -4.05 9.46 -11.74
C ALA A 156 -3.53 8.08 -11.30
N SER A 157 -4.41 7.09 -11.15
CA SER A 157 -4.06 5.74 -10.72
C SER A 157 -3.06 5.08 -11.66
N GLY A 158 -1.93 4.62 -11.12
CA GLY A 158 -0.82 4.05 -11.89
C GLY A 158 -0.02 5.06 -12.72
N VAL A 159 -0.27 6.37 -12.57
CA VAL A 159 0.47 7.44 -13.24
C VAL A 159 1.34 8.20 -12.23
N ILE A 160 0.77 8.61 -11.12
CA ILE A 160 1.47 9.23 -9.99
C ILE A 160 1.10 8.53 -8.69
N PRO A 161 2.02 8.38 -7.73
CA PRO A 161 1.70 7.85 -6.41
C PRO A 161 0.68 8.74 -5.68
N GLN A 162 -0.36 8.12 -5.15
CA GLN A 162 -1.43 8.79 -4.40
C GLN A 162 -1.49 8.23 -2.98
N ILE A 163 -1.31 9.09 -1.98
CA ILE A 163 -1.28 8.71 -0.57
C ILE A 163 -2.38 9.46 0.17
N SER A 164 -3.18 8.75 0.95
CA SER A 164 -4.21 9.35 1.81
C SER A 164 -3.91 9.08 3.27
N ALA A 165 -3.90 10.12 4.11
CA ALA A 165 -3.82 10.01 5.56
C ALA A 165 -5.15 10.46 6.18
N ILE A 166 -5.79 9.57 6.93
CA ILE A 166 -7.00 9.87 7.67
C ILE A 166 -6.59 10.31 9.07
N MET A 167 -6.74 11.59 9.34
CA MET A 167 -6.25 12.26 10.56
C MET A 167 -7.42 12.81 11.43
N GLY A 168 -8.62 12.38 11.12
CA GLY A 168 -9.84 12.72 11.82
C GLY A 168 -11.02 11.88 11.34
N PRO A 169 -12.27 12.29 11.60
CA PRO A 169 -13.41 11.60 11.04
C PRO A 169 -13.44 11.69 9.52
N SER A 170 -13.87 10.62 8.88
CA SER A 170 -14.11 10.54 7.44
C SER A 170 -15.35 9.65 7.22
N ALA A 171 -16.44 10.23 6.70
CA ALA A 171 -17.71 9.54 6.59
C ALA A 171 -18.39 9.75 5.23
N GLY A 172 -19.17 8.76 4.80
CA GLY A 172 -19.93 8.83 3.54
C GLY A 172 -19.01 8.96 2.31
N GLY A 173 -19.25 9.95 1.46
CA GLY A 173 -18.44 10.19 0.26
C GLY A 173 -16.95 10.42 0.52
N ALA A 174 -16.59 10.91 1.70
CA ALA A 174 -15.21 11.20 2.08
C ALA A 174 -14.31 9.95 2.18
N VAL A 175 -14.86 8.74 2.31
CA VAL A 175 -14.07 7.50 2.41
C VAL A 175 -13.69 6.92 1.06
N TYR A 176 -14.44 7.25 -0.01
CA TYR A 176 -14.18 6.65 -1.32
C TYR A 176 -12.94 7.24 -2.02
N SER A 177 -12.69 8.55 -1.90
CA SER A 177 -11.47 9.14 -2.45
C SER A 177 -10.21 8.46 -1.88
N PRO A 178 -10.03 8.32 -0.55
CA PRO A 178 -8.93 7.52 0.01
C PRO A 178 -8.89 6.08 -0.51
N ALA A 179 -10.03 5.41 -0.63
CA ALA A 179 -10.09 4.03 -1.11
C ALA A 179 -9.66 3.86 -2.58
N LEU A 180 -9.69 4.94 -3.38
CA LEU A 180 -9.20 4.98 -4.75
C LEU A 180 -7.71 5.31 -4.86
N THR A 181 -7.07 5.73 -3.76
CA THR A 181 -5.62 6.01 -3.73
C THR A 181 -4.79 4.75 -3.48
N ASP A 182 -3.47 4.84 -3.63
CA ASP A 182 -2.59 3.67 -3.54
C ASP A 182 -2.39 3.21 -2.10
N PHE A 183 -2.20 4.15 -1.16
CA PHE A 183 -1.95 3.87 0.25
C PHE A 183 -2.81 4.71 1.17
N ILE A 184 -3.31 4.08 2.24
CA ILE A 184 -4.11 4.71 3.27
C ILE A 184 -3.43 4.56 4.63
N TYR A 185 -3.16 5.70 5.26
CA TYR A 185 -2.73 5.83 6.63
C TYR A 185 -3.92 6.19 7.52
N MET A 186 -3.95 5.68 8.75
CA MET A 186 -4.91 6.08 9.76
C MET A 186 -4.23 6.34 11.09
N VAL A 187 -4.60 7.45 11.75
CA VAL A 187 -4.08 7.80 13.07
C VAL A 187 -4.94 7.13 14.15
N LYS A 188 -4.32 6.40 15.06
CA LYS A 188 -5.02 5.70 16.15
C LYS A 188 -5.75 6.67 17.08
N GLY A 189 -6.96 6.31 17.47
CA GLY A 189 -7.76 7.03 18.46
C GLY A 189 -8.37 8.36 17.98
N THR A 190 -7.89 8.95 16.89
CA THR A 190 -8.40 10.23 16.36
C THR A 190 -9.07 10.09 15.01
N SER A 191 -8.74 9.05 14.23
CA SER A 191 -9.29 8.85 12.89
C SER A 191 -10.33 7.73 12.84
N GLN A 192 -11.37 7.94 12.05
CA GLN A 192 -12.38 6.93 11.73
C GLN A 192 -12.79 7.02 10.27
N MET A 193 -13.03 5.87 9.64
CA MET A 193 -13.61 5.74 8.31
C MET A 193 -14.84 4.84 8.35
N PHE A 194 -15.98 5.30 7.84
CA PHE A 194 -17.17 4.46 7.65
C PHE A 194 -18.14 5.09 6.64
N LEU A 195 -18.87 4.27 5.90
CA LEU A 195 -19.93 4.76 5.01
C LEU A 195 -21.05 5.41 5.78
N THR A 196 -21.49 4.75 6.87
CA THR A 196 -22.54 5.22 7.77
C THR A 196 -22.05 5.12 9.20
N GLY A 197 -22.19 6.20 9.96
CA GLY A 197 -21.74 6.24 11.33
C GLY A 197 -22.58 5.40 12.28
N PRO A 198 -22.11 5.19 13.54
CA PRO A 198 -22.77 4.33 14.53
C PRO A 198 -24.25 4.63 14.76
N ALA A 199 -24.66 5.90 14.77
CA ALA A 199 -26.07 6.28 14.97
C ALA A 199 -26.98 5.77 13.83
N VAL A 200 -26.51 5.76 12.59
CA VAL A 200 -27.25 5.23 11.45
C VAL A 200 -27.30 3.71 11.51
N VAL A 201 -26.17 3.06 11.84
CA VAL A 201 -26.13 1.60 12.05
C VAL A 201 -27.14 1.19 13.10
N GLU A 202 -27.16 1.83 14.29
CA GLU A 202 -28.12 1.53 15.35
C GLU A 202 -29.56 1.73 14.89
N SER A 203 -29.84 2.81 14.15
CA SER A 203 -31.21 3.09 13.69
C SER A 203 -31.75 2.10 12.66
N VAL A 204 -30.87 1.53 11.83
CA VAL A 204 -31.25 0.64 10.72
C VAL A 204 -31.18 -0.83 11.11
N THR A 205 -30.14 -1.25 11.83
CA THR A 205 -29.87 -2.65 12.15
C THR A 205 -30.16 -3.00 13.61
N GLY A 206 -30.29 -2.01 14.47
CA GLY A 206 -30.40 -2.19 15.93
C GLY A 206 -29.07 -2.47 16.64
N GLU A 207 -27.97 -2.56 15.90
CA GLU A 207 -26.63 -2.85 16.45
C GLU A 207 -26.02 -1.61 17.11
N LYS A 208 -25.57 -1.75 18.36
CA LYS A 208 -24.83 -0.71 19.08
C LYS A 208 -23.33 -0.95 18.95
N ILE A 209 -22.64 -0.02 18.31
CA ILE A 209 -21.20 -0.09 18.09
C ILE A 209 -20.58 1.30 18.29
N THR A 210 -19.36 1.34 18.81
CA THR A 210 -18.61 2.60 18.92
C THR A 210 -17.97 2.97 17.57
N ALA A 211 -17.69 4.25 17.36
CA ALA A 211 -17.01 4.71 16.13
C ALA A 211 -15.65 4.04 15.94
N GLU A 212 -14.88 3.84 17.01
CA GLU A 212 -13.58 3.17 16.98
C GLU A 212 -13.71 1.69 16.59
N ALA A 213 -14.68 0.98 17.14
CA ALA A 213 -14.90 -0.43 16.80
C ALA A 213 -15.45 -0.61 15.37
N LEU A 214 -16.29 0.34 14.89
CA LEU A 214 -16.86 0.29 13.55
C LEU A 214 -15.83 0.61 12.46
N GLY A 215 -15.05 1.67 12.64
CA GLY A 215 -14.18 2.19 11.59
C GLY A 215 -12.93 2.89 12.10
N GLY A 216 -12.40 2.53 13.26
CA GLY A 216 -11.13 3.05 13.77
C GLY A 216 -9.92 2.48 13.03
N ALA A 217 -8.75 3.07 13.28
CA ALA A 217 -7.52 2.73 12.58
C ALA A 217 -7.20 1.24 12.59
N MET A 218 -7.31 0.58 13.75
CA MET A 218 -6.99 -0.85 13.84
C MET A 218 -8.07 -1.76 13.26
N THR A 219 -9.33 -1.34 13.19
CA THR A 219 -10.38 -2.07 12.49
C THR A 219 -10.05 -2.18 11.00
N HIS A 220 -9.62 -1.07 10.38
CA HIS A 220 -9.27 -1.05 8.96
C HIS A 220 -7.90 -1.67 8.66
N ASN A 221 -6.97 -1.62 9.61
CA ASN A 221 -5.66 -2.26 9.46
C ASN A 221 -5.67 -3.77 9.72
N ARG A 222 -6.62 -4.31 10.52
CA ARG A 222 -6.62 -5.74 10.90
C ARG A 222 -7.73 -6.55 10.28
N THR A 223 -8.92 -5.94 10.15
CA THR A 223 -10.13 -6.69 9.78
C THR A 223 -10.51 -6.47 8.33
N SER A 224 -10.68 -5.21 7.90
CA SER A 224 -11.16 -4.92 6.55
C SER A 224 -10.04 -4.82 5.51
N GLY A 225 -8.79 -4.56 5.92
CA GLY A 225 -7.68 -4.34 5.00
C GLY A 225 -7.76 -3.05 4.17
N VAL A 226 -8.67 -2.15 4.52
CA VAL A 226 -8.85 -0.87 3.80
C VAL A 226 -7.64 0.04 4.00
N ALA A 227 -7.10 0.11 5.23
CA ALA A 227 -5.90 0.89 5.53
C ALA A 227 -4.66 -0.01 5.61
N GLN A 228 -3.56 0.46 5.06
CA GLN A 228 -2.29 -0.26 5.06
C GLN A 228 -1.41 0.10 6.26
N PHE A 229 -1.60 1.32 6.82
CA PHE A 229 -0.73 1.84 7.87
C PHE A 229 -1.53 2.41 9.03
N ALA A 230 -1.03 2.20 10.24
CA ALA A 230 -1.57 2.79 11.46
C ALA A 230 -0.47 3.57 12.17
N ALA A 231 -0.70 4.86 12.41
CA ALA A 231 0.22 5.77 13.08
C ALA A 231 -0.25 6.09 14.51
N GLU A 232 0.70 6.37 15.40
CA GLU A 232 0.38 6.68 16.80
C GLU A 232 -0.23 8.08 16.97
N ASN A 233 0.21 9.05 16.15
CA ASN A 233 -0.25 10.45 16.14
C ASN A 233 -0.01 11.07 14.76
N ASP A 234 -0.35 12.36 14.59
CA ASP A 234 -0.22 13.09 13.34
C ASP A 234 1.24 13.19 12.88
N GLU A 235 2.18 13.45 13.80
CA GLU A 235 3.61 13.57 13.51
C GLU A 235 4.19 12.25 13.03
N ASP A 236 3.86 11.15 13.70
CA ASP A 236 4.29 9.80 13.30
C ASP A 236 3.73 9.44 11.92
N CYS A 237 2.47 9.77 11.67
CA CYS A 237 1.82 9.55 10.37
C CYS A 237 2.58 10.25 9.23
N ILE A 238 2.89 11.52 9.42
CA ILE A 238 3.61 12.31 8.40
C ILE A 238 5.04 11.81 8.21
N LYS A 239 5.73 11.45 9.30
CA LYS A 239 7.06 10.83 9.23
C LYS A 239 7.03 9.52 8.42
N GLN A 240 6.04 8.67 8.64
CA GLN A 240 5.85 7.43 7.89
C GLN A 240 5.56 7.70 6.40
N ILE A 241 4.76 8.72 6.07
CA ILE A 241 4.49 9.14 4.69
C ILE A 241 5.79 9.60 3.99
N ARG A 242 6.59 10.45 4.62
CA ARG A 242 7.90 10.88 4.09
C ARG A 242 8.81 9.67 3.84
N TYR A 243 8.83 8.72 4.78
CA TYR A 243 9.62 7.50 4.64
C TYR A 243 9.13 6.63 3.48
N LEU A 244 7.81 6.44 3.31
CA LEU A 244 7.25 5.74 2.14
C LEU A 244 7.65 6.43 0.84
N LEU A 245 7.52 7.75 0.74
CA LEU A 245 7.90 8.51 -0.44
C LEU A 245 9.35 8.30 -0.84
N SER A 246 10.26 8.00 0.09
CA SER A 246 11.66 7.72 -0.20
C SER A 246 11.88 6.43 -1.01
N PHE A 247 10.93 5.50 -1.00
CA PHE A 247 10.96 4.26 -1.80
C PHE A 247 10.30 4.41 -3.17
N LEU A 248 9.52 5.46 -3.39
CA LEU A 248 8.69 5.59 -4.58
C LEU A 248 9.29 6.53 -5.62
N PRO A 249 9.12 6.26 -6.92
CA PRO A 249 9.42 7.25 -7.96
C PRO A 249 8.43 8.42 -7.89
N SER A 250 8.71 9.49 -8.63
CA SER A 250 7.76 10.62 -8.72
C SER A 250 6.53 10.26 -9.56
N ASN A 251 6.70 9.41 -10.59
CA ASN A 251 5.65 8.98 -11.51
C ASN A 251 6.03 7.67 -12.19
N ASN A 252 5.14 7.15 -13.04
CA ASN A 252 5.33 5.89 -13.75
C ASN A 252 6.37 5.91 -14.89
N MET A 253 6.92 7.06 -15.21
CA MET A 253 7.95 7.24 -16.24
C MET A 253 9.36 7.30 -15.65
N GLU A 254 9.48 7.31 -14.34
CA GLU A 254 10.72 7.39 -13.59
C GLU A 254 10.95 6.11 -12.76
N ASP A 255 12.20 5.85 -12.43
CA ASP A 255 12.57 4.82 -11.47
C ASP A 255 12.60 5.39 -10.04
N ALA A 256 12.45 4.52 -9.05
CA ALA A 256 12.61 4.89 -7.66
C ALA A 256 14.03 5.40 -7.37
N PRO A 257 14.20 6.36 -6.45
CA PRO A 257 15.52 6.87 -6.12
C PRO A 257 16.47 5.77 -5.63
N ILE A 258 17.70 5.75 -6.15
CA ILE A 258 18.76 4.91 -5.60
C ILE A 258 19.37 5.65 -4.40
N VAL A 259 19.49 4.95 -3.28
CA VAL A 259 20.03 5.49 -2.03
C VAL A 259 21.29 4.71 -1.66
N GLU A 260 22.40 5.42 -1.47
CA GLU A 260 23.62 4.78 -0.99
C GLU A 260 23.44 4.34 0.48
N THR A 261 23.34 3.03 0.69
CA THR A 261 23.07 2.45 2.03
C THR A 261 24.33 2.08 2.80
N GLY A 262 25.46 1.99 2.10
CA GLY A 262 26.74 1.58 2.67
C GLY A 262 26.83 0.09 3.02
N ASP A 263 25.81 -0.73 2.72
CA ASP A 263 25.83 -2.17 2.95
C ASP A 263 26.46 -2.90 1.75
N ASP A 264 27.44 -3.78 2.02
CA ASP A 264 28.16 -4.52 0.98
C ASP A 264 27.19 -5.41 0.17
N PRO A 265 27.04 -5.18 -1.15
CA PRO A 265 26.17 -5.99 -1.99
C PRO A 265 26.64 -7.45 -2.16
N THR A 266 27.91 -7.72 -1.84
CA THR A 266 28.53 -9.05 -1.96
C THR A 266 28.55 -9.83 -0.65
N ARG A 267 28.15 -9.22 0.49
CA ARG A 267 28.14 -9.92 1.77
C ARG A 267 27.25 -11.14 1.74
N THR A 268 27.67 -12.18 2.43
CA THR A 268 26.94 -13.41 2.67
C THR A 268 26.51 -13.48 4.14
N ASP A 269 25.49 -14.29 4.45
CA ASP A 269 25.02 -14.47 5.81
C ASP A 269 24.91 -15.96 6.15
N ALA A 270 25.85 -16.45 6.96
CA ALA A 270 25.91 -17.85 7.36
C ALA A 270 24.73 -18.27 8.28
N SER A 271 24.00 -17.33 8.88
CA SER A 271 22.83 -17.66 9.70
C SER A 271 21.71 -18.30 8.87
N LEU A 272 21.65 -18.00 7.58
CA LEU A 272 20.66 -18.58 6.67
C LEU A 272 20.85 -20.09 6.45
N ASP A 273 22.05 -20.62 6.63
CA ASP A 273 22.30 -22.06 6.47
C ASP A 273 21.60 -22.91 7.53
N THR A 274 21.24 -22.31 8.66
CA THR A 274 20.63 -22.99 9.80
C THR A 274 19.25 -22.45 10.18
N ILE A 275 18.71 -21.50 9.42
CA ILE A 275 17.42 -20.87 9.72
C ILE A 275 16.24 -21.82 9.51
N MET A 276 16.38 -22.75 8.56
CA MET A 276 15.32 -23.72 8.28
C MET A 276 15.27 -24.79 9.35
N PRO A 277 14.12 -25.00 10.01
CA PRO A 277 13.94 -26.11 10.92
C PRO A 277 14.13 -27.46 10.21
N GLU A 278 14.75 -28.46 10.87
CA GLU A 278 14.87 -29.84 10.34
C GLU A 278 13.49 -30.46 10.08
N ASN A 279 12.52 -30.17 10.96
CA ASN A 279 11.12 -30.54 10.71
C ASN A 279 10.47 -29.54 9.77
N SER A 280 10.16 -29.97 8.55
CA SER A 280 9.56 -29.12 7.52
C SER A 280 8.17 -28.55 7.91
N ASN A 281 7.52 -29.07 8.96
CA ASN A 281 6.28 -28.52 9.48
C ASN A 281 6.46 -27.52 10.63
N ALA A 282 7.67 -27.37 11.17
CA ALA A 282 7.95 -26.36 12.17
C ALA A 282 7.94 -24.96 11.55
N PRO A 283 7.28 -23.96 12.20
CA PRO A 283 7.30 -22.60 11.74
C PRO A 283 8.66 -21.92 11.98
N TYR A 284 8.94 -20.89 11.20
CA TYR A 284 10.02 -19.94 11.42
C TYR A 284 9.55 -18.55 10.98
N ASP A 285 10.28 -17.51 11.37
CA ASP A 285 9.91 -16.15 11.00
C ASP A 285 10.57 -15.74 9.68
N MET A 286 9.76 -15.53 8.65
CA MET A 286 10.25 -15.09 7.34
C MET A 286 10.93 -13.71 7.40
N TYR A 287 10.60 -12.88 8.37
CA TYR A 287 11.29 -11.60 8.57
C TYR A 287 12.79 -11.76 8.87
N ASP A 288 13.21 -12.85 9.48
CA ASP A 288 14.64 -13.08 9.74
C ASP A 288 15.40 -13.34 8.43
N VAL A 289 14.78 -14.03 7.47
CA VAL A 289 15.33 -14.15 6.10
C VAL A 289 15.37 -12.80 5.40
N ILE A 290 14.27 -12.05 5.43
CA ILE A 290 14.20 -10.73 4.80
C ILE A 290 15.29 -9.81 5.33
N LYS A 291 15.44 -9.68 6.65
CA LYS A 291 16.48 -8.86 7.31
C LYS A 291 17.89 -9.23 6.87
N SER A 292 18.15 -10.53 6.72
CA SER A 292 19.47 -11.02 6.31
C SER A 292 19.85 -10.57 4.90
N ILE A 293 18.90 -10.50 3.96
CA ILE A 293 19.20 -10.28 2.54
C ILE A 293 19.07 -8.83 2.08
N VAL A 294 18.30 -7.99 2.81
CA VAL A 294 18.10 -6.58 2.45
C VAL A 294 19.19 -5.68 3.02
N ASP A 295 19.33 -4.48 2.49
CA ASP A 295 20.31 -3.50 2.94
C ASP A 295 20.06 -3.11 4.40
N ASN A 296 21.08 -3.20 5.24
CA ASN A 296 21.08 -2.89 6.69
C ASN A 296 19.97 -3.62 7.49
N GLY A 297 19.34 -4.64 6.92
CA GLY A 297 18.20 -5.33 7.53
C GLY A 297 16.93 -4.46 7.57
N GLU A 298 16.87 -3.36 6.81
CA GLU A 298 15.77 -2.41 6.84
C GLU A 298 14.71 -2.70 5.77
N TYR A 299 13.45 -2.69 6.17
CA TYR A 299 12.29 -2.85 5.28
C TYR A 299 11.12 -2.04 5.81
N TYR A 300 10.16 -1.73 4.94
CA TYR A 300 8.95 -1.01 5.27
C TYR A 300 7.72 -1.83 4.91
N ASP A 301 7.09 -2.41 5.95
CA ASP A 301 5.91 -3.26 5.80
C ASP A 301 4.71 -2.48 5.22
N VAL A 302 4.04 -3.08 4.25
CA VAL A 302 2.74 -2.62 3.74
C VAL A 302 1.65 -3.57 4.23
N ALA A 303 0.62 -3.04 4.87
CA ALA A 303 -0.48 -3.81 5.46
C ALA A 303 -0.02 -4.91 6.45
N LYS A 304 0.94 -4.59 7.31
CA LYS A 304 1.54 -5.51 8.30
C LYS A 304 0.51 -6.25 9.15
N GLU A 305 -0.55 -5.56 9.56
CA GLU A 305 -1.55 -6.10 10.48
C GLU A 305 -2.63 -6.94 9.80
N TRP A 306 -2.75 -6.87 8.46
CA TRP A 306 -3.75 -7.60 7.67
C TRP A 306 -3.13 -8.76 6.90
N ALA A 307 -3.86 -9.89 6.77
CA ALA A 307 -3.39 -11.07 6.06
C ALA A 307 -1.93 -11.42 6.39
N LYS A 308 -1.65 -11.69 7.66
CA LYS A 308 -0.28 -11.88 8.19
C LYS A 308 0.43 -13.12 7.65
N ASN A 309 -0.30 -14.02 7.00
CA ASN A 309 0.21 -15.19 6.28
C ASN A 309 0.98 -14.85 5.00
N ILE A 310 0.88 -13.59 4.52
CA ILE A 310 1.71 -13.04 3.47
C ILE A 310 2.31 -11.70 3.91
N ILE A 311 3.59 -11.51 3.64
CA ILE A 311 4.32 -10.26 3.84
C ILE A 311 4.38 -9.51 2.52
N THR A 312 4.12 -8.21 2.57
CA THR A 312 4.41 -7.27 1.49
C THR A 312 5.17 -6.11 2.09
N CYS A 313 6.34 -5.79 1.56
CA CYS A 313 7.15 -4.69 2.06
C CYS A 313 8.04 -4.08 0.97
N PHE A 314 8.42 -2.83 1.15
CA PHE A 314 9.50 -2.21 0.40
C PHE A 314 10.81 -2.37 1.16
N CYS A 315 11.90 -2.56 0.46
CA CYS A 315 13.25 -2.58 0.98
C CYS A 315 14.23 -1.96 -0.01
N ARG A 316 15.51 -1.93 0.36
CA ARG A 316 16.59 -1.63 -0.58
C ARG A 316 17.52 -2.82 -0.72
N MET A 317 17.99 -3.05 -1.93
CA MET A 317 19.02 -4.03 -2.27
C MET A 317 20.04 -3.35 -3.17
N ASP A 318 21.27 -3.15 -2.66
CA ASP A 318 22.29 -2.31 -3.29
C ASP A 318 21.78 -0.90 -3.62
N GLY A 319 21.02 -0.33 -2.68
CA GLY A 319 20.41 0.99 -2.77
C GLY A 319 19.15 1.10 -3.63
N GLN A 320 18.86 0.09 -4.48
CA GLN A 320 17.66 0.06 -5.33
C GLN A 320 16.43 -0.34 -4.51
N THR A 321 15.31 0.35 -4.72
CA THR A 321 14.03 -0.07 -4.15
C THR A 321 13.55 -1.37 -4.77
N VAL A 322 13.13 -2.32 -3.93
CA VAL A 322 12.58 -3.61 -4.31
C VAL A 322 11.31 -3.87 -3.49
N GLY A 323 10.26 -4.35 -4.14
CA GLY A 323 9.07 -4.87 -3.48
C GLY A 323 9.24 -6.35 -3.12
N ILE A 324 9.06 -6.71 -1.87
CA ILE A 324 9.08 -8.11 -1.43
C ILE A 324 7.66 -8.62 -1.22
N ILE A 325 7.37 -9.80 -1.79
CA ILE A 325 6.18 -10.59 -1.47
C ILE A 325 6.68 -11.95 -0.91
N ALA A 326 6.34 -12.26 0.33
CA ALA A 326 6.84 -13.46 0.99
C ALA A 326 5.73 -14.19 1.78
N ASN A 327 5.75 -15.52 1.78
CA ASN A 327 4.89 -16.27 2.68
C ASN A 327 5.41 -16.17 4.12
N GLN A 328 4.51 -16.10 5.11
CA GLN A 328 4.89 -16.09 6.52
C GLN A 328 4.43 -17.38 7.22
N PRO A 329 5.34 -18.35 7.41
CA PRO A 329 4.99 -19.65 7.99
C PRO A 329 4.46 -19.61 9.42
N ASN A 330 4.75 -18.54 10.17
CA ASN A 330 4.19 -18.33 11.52
C ASN A 330 2.68 -18.10 11.55
N PHE A 331 2.08 -17.78 10.39
CA PHE A 331 0.64 -17.56 10.27
C PHE A 331 0.06 -18.49 9.21
N MET A 332 -0.91 -19.32 9.59
CA MET A 332 -1.56 -20.30 8.69
C MET A 332 -0.56 -21.13 7.87
N ALA A 333 0.63 -21.42 8.45
CA ALA A 333 1.74 -22.12 7.77
C ALA A 333 2.16 -21.50 6.42
N GLY A 334 1.90 -20.21 6.19
CA GLY A 334 2.16 -19.52 4.92
C GLY A 334 1.16 -19.80 3.81
N CYS A 335 0.02 -20.49 4.09
CA CYS A 335 -1.02 -20.72 3.10
C CYS A 335 -1.59 -19.42 2.56
N LEU A 336 -2.00 -19.40 1.29
CA LEU A 336 -2.71 -18.28 0.69
C LEU A 336 -4.22 -18.42 0.98
N ASP A 337 -4.81 -17.41 1.59
CA ASP A 337 -6.25 -17.24 1.70
C ASP A 337 -6.73 -16.11 0.77
N TYR A 338 -8.03 -15.83 0.76
CA TYR A 338 -8.59 -14.78 -0.09
C TYR A 338 -8.02 -13.39 0.24
N ASN A 339 -7.75 -13.09 1.52
CA ASN A 339 -7.14 -11.81 1.93
C ASN A 339 -5.67 -11.70 1.52
N ALA A 340 -4.89 -12.77 1.68
CA ALA A 340 -3.50 -12.81 1.24
C ALA A 340 -3.38 -12.61 -0.28
N SER A 341 -4.30 -13.21 -1.03
CA SER A 341 -4.37 -13.05 -2.48
C SER A 341 -4.65 -11.60 -2.90
N ASP A 342 -5.58 -10.92 -2.23
CA ASP A 342 -5.88 -9.51 -2.51
C ASP A 342 -4.72 -8.59 -2.11
N LYS A 343 -4.11 -8.82 -0.94
CA LYS A 343 -2.93 -8.06 -0.47
C LYS A 343 -1.77 -8.17 -1.45
N GLY A 344 -1.44 -9.41 -1.85
CA GLY A 344 -0.39 -9.67 -2.82
C GLY A 344 -0.67 -9.03 -4.17
N ALA A 345 -1.87 -9.27 -4.73
CA ALA A 345 -2.25 -8.75 -6.03
C ALA A 345 -2.18 -7.21 -6.11
N ARG A 346 -2.69 -6.51 -5.08
CA ARG A 346 -2.63 -5.04 -5.03
C ARG A 346 -1.20 -4.53 -4.97
N PHE A 347 -0.34 -5.16 -4.16
CA PHE A 347 1.05 -4.75 -4.01
C PHE A 347 1.87 -4.99 -5.29
N ILE A 348 1.69 -6.15 -5.96
CA ILE A 348 2.32 -6.46 -7.25
C ILE A 348 1.95 -5.42 -8.29
N ARG A 349 0.67 -5.10 -8.42
CA ARG A 349 0.20 -4.09 -9.38
C ARG A 349 0.77 -2.71 -9.11
N PHE A 350 0.89 -2.33 -7.84
CA PHE A 350 1.54 -1.08 -7.47
C PHE A 350 3.01 -1.07 -7.89
N CYS A 351 3.76 -2.12 -7.57
CA CYS A 351 5.17 -2.23 -7.97
C CYS A 351 5.33 -2.13 -9.49
N ASP A 352 4.47 -2.83 -10.24
CA ASP A 352 4.50 -2.80 -11.71
C ASP A 352 4.17 -1.41 -12.29
N CYS A 353 3.16 -0.72 -11.75
CA CYS A 353 2.83 0.65 -12.17
C CYS A 353 3.99 1.63 -11.98
N PHE A 354 4.86 1.40 -11.01
CA PHE A 354 5.89 2.35 -10.61
C PHE A 354 7.32 1.82 -10.76
N ASN A 355 7.54 0.89 -11.71
CA ASN A 355 8.86 0.37 -12.10
C ASN A 355 9.67 -0.23 -10.95
N ILE A 356 9.00 -0.76 -9.92
CA ILE A 356 9.65 -1.35 -8.74
C ILE A 356 9.81 -2.86 -8.98
N PRO A 357 11.04 -3.39 -9.05
CA PRO A 357 11.29 -4.82 -9.15
C PRO A 357 10.68 -5.60 -7.99
N VAL A 358 10.28 -6.84 -8.25
CA VAL A 358 9.62 -7.70 -7.28
C VAL A 358 10.48 -8.92 -6.95
N LEU A 359 10.74 -9.13 -5.65
CA LEU A 359 11.33 -10.34 -5.11
C LEU A 359 10.26 -11.17 -4.39
N ASN A 360 10.04 -12.39 -4.88
CA ASN A 360 9.12 -13.34 -4.25
C ASN A 360 9.92 -14.32 -3.39
N ILE A 361 9.58 -14.48 -2.12
CA ILE A 361 10.21 -15.45 -1.22
C ILE A 361 9.17 -16.49 -0.84
N VAL A 362 9.39 -17.72 -1.27
CA VAL A 362 8.36 -18.75 -1.30
C VAL A 362 8.57 -19.82 -0.25
N ASP A 363 7.57 -19.99 0.59
CA ASP A 363 7.35 -21.14 1.47
C ASP A 363 5.83 -21.34 1.64
N VAL A 364 5.19 -21.98 0.66
CA VAL A 364 3.73 -22.07 0.54
C VAL A 364 3.25 -23.51 0.39
N PRO A 365 2.51 -24.05 1.37
CA PRO A 365 1.98 -25.42 1.29
C PRO A 365 0.71 -25.56 0.45
N GLY A 366 0.02 -24.45 0.15
CA GLY A 366 -1.23 -24.48 -0.61
C GLY A 366 -2.06 -23.21 -0.46
N PHE A 367 -3.16 -23.14 -1.18
CA PHE A 367 -4.28 -22.28 -0.80
C PHE A 367 -4.96 -22.86 0.43
N LEU A 368 -5.41 -21.99 1.35
CA LEU A 368 -6.06 -22.43 2.58
C LEU A 368 -7.38 -23.16 2.25
N PRO A 369 -7.53 -24.44 2.63
CA PRO A 369 -8.74 -25.17 2.35
C PRO A 369 -9.86 -24.79 3.34
N GLY A 370 -11.10 -24.99 2.93
CA GLY A 370 -12.25 -24.91 3.83
C GLY A 370 -13.45 -24.18 3.24
N LYS A 371 -14.62 -24.52 3.75
CA LYS A 371 -15.92 -23.99 3.31
C LYS A 371 -15.95 -22.46 3.31
N GLN A 372 -15.38 -21.83 4.34
CA GLN A 372 -15.35 -20.36 4.44
C GLN A 372 -14.53 -19.73 3.32
N GLN A 373 -13.39 -20.33 2.95
CA GLN A 373 -12.55 -19.86 1.86
C GLN A 373 -13.26 -19.99 0.51
N GLU A 374 -13.90 -21.15 0.25
CA GLU A 374 -14.67 -21.36 -0.98
C GLU A 374 -15.84 -20.37 -1.09
N TYR A 375 -16.60 -20.17 0.00
CA TYR A 375 -17.74 -19.25 0.01
C TYR A 375 -17.32 -17.78 -0.06
N ALA A 376 -16.16 -17.40 0.48
CA ALA A 376 -15.59 -16.09 0.31
C ALA A 376 -15.02 -15.85 -1.10
N GLY A 377 -14.94 -16.90 -1.94
CA GLY A 377 -14.48 -16.80 -3.33
C GLY A 377 -12.97 -16.87 -3.47
N VAL A 378 -12.28 -17.74 -2.73
CA VAL A 378 -10.82 -17.92 -2.81
C VAL A 378 -10.33 -18.11 -4.24
N ILE A 379 -11.11 -18.77 -5.12
CA ILE A 379 -10.78 -18.95 -6.54
C ILE A 379 -10.70 -17.58 -7.24
N ARG A 380 -11.67 -16.71 -7.04
CA ARG A 380 -11.72 -15.37 -7.64
C ARG A 380 -10.58 -14.49 -7.10
N HIS A 381 -10.33 -14.51 -5.79
CA HIS A 381 -9.26 -13.76 -5.16
C HIS A 381 -7.87 -14.28 -5.53
N GLY A 382 -7.68 -15.60 -5.57
CA GLY A 382 -6.44 -16.21 -6.07
C GLY A 382 -6.17 -15.87 -7.53
N ALA A 383 -7.21 -15.83 -8.36
CA ALA A 383 -7.09 -15.42 -9.76
C ALA A 383 -6.60 -13.98 -9.93
N LYS A 384 -6.90 -13.05 -9.00
CA LYS A 384 -6.33 -11.69 -9.02
C LYS A 384 -4.80 -11.70 -8.89
N MET A 385 -4.27 -12.55 -8.01
CA MET A 385 -2.82 -12.66 -7.79
C MET A 385 -2.12 -13.24 -9.02
N LEU A 386 -2.69 -14.31 -9.61
CA LEU A 386 -2.21 -14.86 -10.89
C LEU A 386 -2.21 -13.81 -11.99
N PHE A 387 -3.32 -13.07 -12.12
CA PHE A 387 -3.45 -12.00 -13.11
C PHE A 387 -2.40 -10.91 -12.91
N ALA A 388 -2.19 -10.46 -11.67
CA ALA A 388 -1.23 -9.41 -11.35
C ALA A 388 0.20 -9.80 -11.76
N TYR A 389 0.65 -11.02 -11.48
CA TYR A 389 1.97 -11.49 -11.90
C TYR A 389 2.10 -11.64 -13.41
N CYS A 390 1.09 -12.20 -14.09
CA CYS A 390 1.11 -12.34 -15.55
C CYS A 390 1.07 -11.00 -16.29
N GLU A 391 0.47 -9.98 -15.69
CA GLU A 391 0.38 -8.65 -16.29
C GLU A 391 1.62 -7.78 -15.97
N ALA A 392 2.33 -8.06 -14.88
CA ALA A 392 3.48 -7.30 -14.46
C ALA A 392 4.68 -7.47 -15.40
N THR A 393 5.27 -6.34 -15.80
CA THR A 393 6.41 -6.22 -16.72
C THR A 393 7.74 -5.91 -16.04
N VAL A 394 7.72 -5.50 -14.78
CA VAL A 394 8.92 -5.25 -13.98
C VAL A 394 9.76 -6.52 -13.80
N PRO A 395 11.05 -6.41 -13.43
CA PRO A 395 11.85 -7.56 -13.04
C PRO A 395 11.17 -8.36 -11.92
N LYS A 396 11.03 -9.66 -12.12
CA LYS A 396 10.41 -10.60 -11.17
C LYS A 396 11.40 -11.72 -10.85
N ILE A 397 11.86 -11.78 -9.60
CA ILE A 397 12.77 -12.80 -9.11
C ILE A 397 12.03 -13.65 -8.08
N THR A 398 12.19 -14.96 -8.15
CA THR A 398 11.59 -15.88 -7.17
C THR A 398 12.69 -16.69 -6.48
N LEU A 399 12.66 -16.69 -5.14
CA LEU A 399 13.54 -17.45 -4.27
C LEU A 399 12.70 -18.44 -3.45
N ILE A 400 12.85 -19.73 -3.73
CA ILE A 400 12.09 -20.80 -3.08
C ILE A 400 12.93 -21.34 -1.92
N LEU A 401 12.43 -21.20 -0.71
CA LEU A 401 13.17 -21.62 0.49
C LEU A 401 12.84 -23.04 0.93
N ARG A 402 11.53 -23.39 0.94
CA ARG A 402 11.05 -24.66 1.43
C ARG A 402 9.84 -25.13 0.60
N LYS A 403 8.62 -25.12 1.13
CA LYS A 403 7.44 -25.64 0.43
C LYS A 403 7.04 -24.77 -0.75
N ALA A 404 6.76 -25.41 -1.88
CA ALA A 404 6.21 -24.80 -3.07
C ALA A 404 5.27 -25.79 -3.75
N TYR A 405 4.00 -25.86 -3.27
CA TYR A 405 3.10 -26.91 -3.67
C TYR A 405 1.92 -26.42 -4.51
N GLY A 406 1.65 -27.14 -5.59
CA GLY A 406 0.44 -27.03 -6.40
C GLY A 406 0.21 -25.64 -6.99
N GLY A 407 -1.07 -25.24 -7.05
CA GLY A 407 -1.46 -23.94 -7.62
C GLY A 407 -0.91 -22.74 -6.85
N SER A 408 -0.62 -22.86 -5.55
CA SER A 408 -0.05 -21.76 -4.76
C SER A 408 1.42 -21.51 -5.10
N TYR A 409 2.20 -22.54 -5.46
CA TYR A 409 3.52 -22.36 -6.03
C TYR A 409 3.47 -21.49 -7.30
N ILE A 410 2.54 -21.81 -8.20
CA ILE A 410 2.33 -21.01 -9.40
C ILE A 410 1.95 -19.59 -9.02
N ALA A 411 0.98 -19.40 -8.10
CA ALA A 411 0.51 -18.10 -7.66
C ALA A 411 1.57 -17.24 -6.95
N MET A 412 2.66 -17.81 -6.47
CA MET A 412 3.81 -17.11 -5.91
C MET A 412 4.90 -16.83 -6.96
N CYS A 413 4.50 -16.59 -8.21
CA CYS A 413 5.38 -16.24 -9.31
C CYS A 413 6.36 -17.36 -9.70
N SER A 414 5.84 -18.49 -10.17
CA SER A 414 6.68 -19.49 -10.86
C SER A 414 7.24 -18.92 -12.17
N ARG A 415 8.16 -19.68 -12.80
CA ARG A 415 8.69 -19.32 -14.13
C ARG A 415 7.56 -19.07 -15.13
N GLU A 416 6.54 -19.91 -15.15
CA GLU A 416 5.42 -19.83 -16.10
C GLU A 416 4.48 -18.64 -15.82
N GLN A 417 4.55 -18.03 -14.62
CA GLN A 417 3.89 -16.79 -14.29
C GLN A 417 4.77 -15.55 -14.59
N GLY A 418 5.85 -15.75 -15.31
CA GLY A 418 6.71 -14.67 -15.78
C GLY A 418 7.84 -14.29 -14.81
N ALA A 419 8.24 -15.17 -13.88
CA ALA A 419 9.49 -14.96 -13.15
C ALA A 419 10.67 -14.97 -14.14
N ASP A 420 11.49 -13.93 -14.11
CA ASP A 420 12.66 -13.80 -14.97
C ASP A 420 13.78 -14.72 -14.52
N GLN A 421 13.97 -14.85 -13.20
CA GLN A 421 14.86 -15.81 -12.57
C GLN A 421 14.21 -16.49 -11.37
N VAL A 422 14.45 -17.79 -11.24
CA VAL A 422 13.96 -18.62 -10.15
C VAL A 422 15.15 -19.32 -9.48
N PHE A 423 15.36 -19.05 -8.21
CA PHE A 423 16.36 -19.70 -7.37
C PHE A 423 15.69 -20.56 -6.32
N ALA A 424 16.35 -21.62 -5.90
CA ALA A 424 15.88 -22.48 -4.82
C ALA A 424 16.99 -22.78 -3.82
N TRP A 425 16.65 -22.88 -2.56
CA TRP A 425 17.55 -23.46 -1.54
C TRP A 425 17.54 -24.99 -1.65
N PRO A 426 18.57 -25.69 -1.14
CA PRO A 426 18.58 -27.15 -1.08
C PRO A 426 17.41 -27.76 -0.28
N THR A 427 16.82 -26.97 0.62
CA THR A 427 15.65 -27.32 1.45
C THR A 427 14.32 -27.17 0.72
N ALA A 428 14.31 -26.69 -0.54
CA ALA A 428 13.08 -26.48 -1.29
C ALA A 428 12.41 -27.81 -1.70
N GLU A 429 11.10 -27.85 -1.51
CA GLU A 429 10.23 -28.96 -1.89
C GLU A 429 9.23 -28.48 -2.94
N ILE A 430 9.48 -28.79 -4.21
CA ILE A 430 8.67 -28.30 -5.33
C ILE A 430 7.85 -29.46 -5.89
N ALA A 431 6.52 -29.47 -5.67
CA ALA A 431 5.66 -30.60 -6.03
C ALA A 431 4.22 -30.16 -6.34
N VAL A 432 3.48 -31.05 -7.01
CA VAL A 432 2.05 -30.84 -7.30
C VAL A 432 1.23 -30.73 -6.02
N MET A 433 1.62 -31.46 -4.98
CA MET A 433 1.03 -31.41 -3.62
C MET A 433 2.02 -31.93 -2.60
N GLY A 434 1.78 -31.66 -1.33
CA GLY A 434 2.62 -32.19 -0.26
C GLY A 434 2.75 -33.72 -0.32
N PRO A 435 3.96 -34.27 -0.08
CA PRO A 435 4.27 -35.69 -0.29
C PRO A 435 3.31 -36.66 0.38
N ALA A 436 2.90 -36.37 1.63
CA ALA A 436 1.93 -37.21 2.36
C ALA A 436 0.57 -37.25 1.67
N GLY A 437 0.12 -36.13 1.10
CA GLY A 437 -1.11 -36.06 0.32
C GLY A 437 -1.04 -36.87 -0.96
N ALA A 438 0.07 -36.70 -1.70
CA ALA A 438 0.33 -37.43 -2.94
C ALA A 438 0.35 -38.97 -2.68
N ALA A 439 1.10 -39.38 -1.66
CA ALA A 439 1.19 -40.80 -1.29
C ALA A 439 -0.17 -41.42 -0.86
N ASN A 440 -0.98 -40.63 -0.17
CA ASN A 440 -2.35 -41.07 0.19
C ASN A 440 -3.26 -41.33 -1.02
N ILE A 441 -3.00 -40.63 -2.12
CA ILE A 441 -3.77 -40.82 -3.37
C ILE A 441 -3.17 -41.95 -4.18
N ILE A 442 -1.87 -41.91 -4.45
CA ILE A 442 -1.18 -42.81 -5.38
C ILE A 442 -1.02 -44.21 -4.76
N PHE A 443 -0.64 -44.26 -3.49
CA PHE A 443 -0.28 -45.48 -2.78
C PHE A 443 -1.33 -45.94 -1.73
N LYS A 444 -2.57 -45.52 -1.88
CA LYS A 444 -3.65 -45.75 -0.89
C LYS A 444 -3.80 -47.21 -0.44
N LYS A 445 -3.54 -48.17 -1.34
CA LYS A 445 -3.67 -49.62 -1.13
C LYS A 445 -2.34 -50.35 -1.16
N ASP A 446 -1.20 -49.65 -1.25
CA ASP A 446 0.11 -50.27 -1.34
C ASP A 446 0.55 -50.74 0.06
N PRO A 447 0.91 -52.03 0.25
CA PRO A 447 1.43 -52.52 1.52
C PRO A 447 2.72 -51.83 1.98
N GLN A 448 3.48 -51.29 1.06
CA GLN A 448 4.76 -50.58 1.29
C GLN A 448 4.60 -49.03 1.21
N LYS A 449 3.42 -48.54 1.55
CA LYS A 449 3.08 -47.11 1.41
C LYS A 449 4.13 -46.14 2.01
N GLU A 450 4.65 -46.45 3.19
CA GLU A 450 5.66 -45.60 3.85
C GLU A 450 6.97 -45.52 3.03
N GLN A 451 7.46 -46.65 2.56
CA GLN A 451 8.62 -46.71 1.70
C GLN A 451 8.40 -45.95 0.38
N ARG A 452 7.23 -46.18 -0.26
CA ARG A 452 6.84 -45.48 -1.49
C ARG A 452 6.67 -43.97 -1.29
N THR A 453 6.23 -43.55 -0.10
CA THR A 453 6.17 -42.13 0.24
C THR A 453 7.58 -41.51 0.29
N GLN A 454 8.54 -42.21 0.90
CA GLN A 454 9.92 -41.75 0.94
C GLN A 454 10.52 -41.71 -0.48
N GLU A 455 10.33 -42.74 -1.29
CA GLU A 455 10.75 -42.75 -2.69
C GLU A 455 10.15 -41.58 -3.48
N TYR A 456 8.89 -41.22 -3.22
CA TYR A 456 8.24 -40.07 -3.84
C TYR A 456 8.87 -38.75 -3.39
N VAL A 457 9.19 -38.59 -2.09
CA VAL A 457 9.90 -37.43 -1.56
C VAL A 457 11.26 -37.28 -2.21
N ASP A 458 12.05 -38.35 -2.23
CA ASP A 458 13.43 -38.35 -2.74
C ASP A 458 13.48 -38.04 -4.24
N GLU A 459 12.48 -38.47 -5.01
CA GLU A 459 12.42 -38.28 -6.46
C GLU A 459 11.82 -36.92 -6.85
N PHE A 460 10.73 -36.49 -6.20
CA PHE A 460 9.88 -35.38 -6.70
C PHE A 460 9.81 -34.17 -5.78
N ALA A 461 10.00 -34.33 -4.46
CA ALA A 461 9.87 -33.21 -3.54
C ALA A 461 11.24 -32.57 -3.24
N THR A 462 12.00 -32.27 -4.29
CA THR A 462 13.34 -31.68 -4.21
C THR A 462 13.47 -30.54 -5.22
N PRO A 463 14.41 -29.59 -5.02
CA PRO A 463 14.64 -28.54 -6.00
C PRO A 463 15.36 -29.06 -7.26
N TYR A 464 16.07 -30.19 -7.14
CA TYR A 464 16.91 -30.72 -8.22
C TYR A 464 16.07 -31.21 -9.39
N LYS A 465 14.92 -31.85 -9.12
CA LYS A 465 14.02 -32.29 -10.20
C LYS A 465 13.45 -31.12 -11.00
N ALA A 466 13.14 -30.02 -10.32
CA ALA A 466 12.68 -28.79 -10.97
C ALA A 466 13.83 -28.13 -11.76
N ALA A 467 15.05 -28.14 -11.23
CA ALA A 467 16.23 -27.61 -11.90
C ALA A 467 16.60 -28.43 -13.17
N GLU A 468 16.59 -29.78 -13.10
CA GLU A 468 16.79 -30.66 -14.25
C GLU A 468 15.82 -30.37 -15.40
N ARG A 469 14.65 -29.86 -15.11
CA ARG A 469 13.60 -29.55 -16.09
C ARG A 469 13.59 -28.08 -16.50
N GLY A 470 14.49 -27.24 -15.96
CA GLY A 470 14.58 -25.82 -16.27
C GLY A 470 13.53 -24.92 -15.61
N TYR A 471 12.81 -25.39 -14.58
CA TYR A 471 11.87 -24.58 -13.81
C TYR A 471 12.55 -23.76 -12.71
N VAL A 472 13.76 -24.14 -12.33
CA VAL A 472 14.65 -23.42 -11.41
C VAL A 472 15.96 -23.16 -12.13
N ASP A 473 16.45 -21.92 -12.13
CA ASP A 473 17.69 -21.53 -12.80
C ASP A 473 18.93 -22.02 -12.07
N ALA A 474 18.89 -21.95 -10.72
CA ALA A 474 19.95 -22.48 -9.88
C ALA A 474 19.46 -22.89 -8.50
N VAL A 475 20.03 -23.96 -7.97
CA VAL A 475 19.99 -24.30 -6.55
C VAL A 475 21.19 -23.62 -5.90
N ILE A 476 20.96 -22.80 -4.89
CA ILE A 476 21.97 -21.92 -4.29
C ILE A 476 22.17 -22.19 -2.79
N ASP A 477 23.38 -21.97 -2.30
CA ASP A 477 23.60 -21.95 -0.85
C ASP A 477 22.79 -20.83 -0.20
N PRO A 478 22.05 -21.09 0.90
CA PRO A 478 21.21 -20.10 1.57
C PRO A 478 21.96 -18.80 1.90
N ARG A 479 23.20 -18.90 2.40
CA ARG A 479 24.05 -17.74 2.74
C ARG A 479 24.32 -16.79 1.59
N ASN A 480 24.24 -17.28 0.34
CA ASN A 480 24.50 -16.51 -0.88
C ASN A 480 23.24 -15.84 -1.44
N SER A 481 22.10 -15.91 -0.79
CA SER A 481 20.82 -15.37 -1.31
C SER A 481 20.93 -13.90 -1.67
N ARG A 482 21.54 -13.06 -0.83
CA ARG A 482 21.70 -11.62 -1.09
C ARG A 482 22.50 -11.33 -2.38
N PRO A 483 23.76 -11.76 -2.52
CA PRO A 483 24.52 -11.43 -3.72
C PRO A 483 23.91 -12.04 -4.99
N VAL A 484 23.29 -13.21 -4.92
CA VAL A 484 22.60 -13.82 -6.06
C VAL A 484 21.43 -12.97 -6.53
N VAL A 485 20.55 -12.55 -5.61
CA VAL A 485 19.40 -11.70 -5.93
C VAL A 485 19.85 -10.34 -6.46
N ILE A 486 20.85 -9.68 -5.85
CA ILE A 486 21.39 -8.40 -6.32
C ILE A 486 21.96 -8.53 -7.74
N ASN A 487 22.70 -9.60 -8.04
CA ASN A 487 23.22 -9.85 -9.37
C ASN A 487 22.10 -10.06 -10.41
N ALA A 488 21.02 -10.74 -10.02
CA ALA A 488 19.86 -10.90 -10.87
C ALA A 488 19.15 -9.56 -11.14
N LEU A 489 18.99 -8.72 -10.12
CA LEU A 489 18.44 -7.36 -10.27
C LEU A 489 19.29 -6.51 -11.21
N LYS A 490 20.62 -6.55 -11.07
CA LYS A 490 21.55 -5.83 -11.96
C LYS A 490 21.46 -6.31 -13.41
N MET A 491 21.38 -7.62 -13.62
CA MET A 491 21.23 -8.21 -14.96
C MET A 491 19.91 -7.79 -15.60
N LEU A 492 18.82 -7.65 -14.80
CA LEU A 492 17.50 -7.29 -15.27
C LEU A 492 17.24 -5.77 -15.31
N ALA A 493 18.21 -4.93 -14.96
CA ALA A 493 18.05 -3.48 -14.90
C ALA A 493 17.56 -2.85 -16.21
N SER A 494 17.89 -3.46 -17.36
CA SER A 494 17.43 -3.01 -18.67
C SER A 494 16.27 -3.83 -19.25
N LYS A 495 15.58 -4.62 -18.41
CA LYS A 495 14.43 -5.41 -18.86
C LYS A 495 13.38 -4.50 -19.45
N HIS A 496 12.94 -4.85 -20.67
CA HIS A 496 11.84 -4.21 -21.36
C HIS A 496 10.89 -5.28 -21.88
N GLU A 497 9.68 -5.31 -21.36
CA GLU A 497 8.64 -6.25 -21.76
C GLU A 497 7.39 -5.48 -22.21
N VAL A 498 6.83 -5.85 -23.35
CA VAL A 498 5.65 -5.18 -23.93
C VAL A 498 4.55 -6.21 -24.15
N HIS A 499 3.40 -5.96 -23.56
CA HIS A 499 2.20 -6.73 -23.80
C HIS A 499 1.37 -6.17 -24.96
N PRO A 500 0.46 -6.97 -25.54
CA PRO A 500 -0.48 -6.47 -26.56
C PRO A 500 -1.23 -5.25 -26.07
N ALA A 501 -1.36 -4.24 -26.97
CA ALA A 501 -2.08 -3.01 -26.64
C ALA A 501 -3.53 -3.31 -26.27
N LYS A 502 -4.00 -2.75 -25.14
CA LYS A 502 -5.36 -2.89 -24.63
C LYS A 502 -5.75 -1.61 -23.90
N LYS A 503 -7.05 -1.36 -23.73
CA LYS A 503 -7.52 -0.21 -22.93
C LYS A 503 -7.13 -0.33 -21.46
N HIS A 504 -7.28 -1.51 -20.90
CA HIS A 504 -6.85 -1.94 -19.55
C HIS A 504 -7.02 -3.46 -19.44
N GLY A 505 -6.42 -4.07 -18.42
CA GLY A 505 -6.67 -5.47 -18.08
C GLY A 505 -8.08 -5.64 -17.51
N ASN A 506 -8.74 -6.77 -17.80
CA ASN A 506 -10.01 -7.17 -17.15
C ASN A 506 -9.69 -8.13 -15.99
N ILE A 507 -9.14 -7.55 -14.92
CA ILE A 507 -8.78 -8.32 -13.72
C ILE A 507 -10.04 -8.90 -13.06
N PRO A 508 -10.03 -10.15 -12.58
CA PRO A 508 -11.14 -10.73 -11.82
C PRO A 508 -11.29 -9.98 -10.48
N LEU A 509 -12.39 -9.23 -10.31
CA LEU A 509 -12.66 -8.37 -9.15
C LEU A 509 -13.46 -9.10 -8.07
#